data_2181c7bada263f816e4665f54450117d
#
_entry.id   2181c7bada263f816e4665f54450117d
#
_cell.length_a   1.000
_cell.length_b   1.000
_cell.length_c   1.000
_cell.angle_alpha   90.00
_cell.angle_beta   90.00
_cell.angle_gamma   90.00
#
_symmetry.space_group_name_H-M   'P 1'
#
loop_
_entity.id
_entity.type
_entity.pdbx_description
1 polymer ?
#
loop_
_entity_poly.entity_id
_entity_poly.type
_entity_poly.pdbx_seq_one_letter_code
_entity_poly.pdbx_strand_id
1 'polypeptide(L)'
;MNKKNIPIEFVYQLFALIIAIIIVHAFYVSVVRPNAAEIIVEQNLLAEQNPDYVRERSIWVLVKDFEQEACFVLMFWALAIMGYKATTVSKERKLLEVDLVPVPEGMRILPEDTREFARQVQALPEDRQRMLLPRALLNALRRFASTRSIQDVSSSTHTICESEAERLESELAMIRYISWAIPSIGFIGTVRGIGEALAQADKA
;
A
#
# COMPACT_ATOMS: atom_id res chain seq x y z
N MET A 1 -25.53 16.67 -14.57
CA MET A 1 -24.36 16.89 -13.69
C MET A 1 -23.84 15.55 -13.22
N ASN A 2 -22.73 15.09 -13.81
CA ASN A 2 -22.10 13.81 -13.44
C ASN A 2 -21.48 13.97 -12.06
N LYS A 3 -22.07 13.34 -11.03
CA LYS A 3 -21.38 13.16 -9.75
C LYS A 3 -20.12 12.32 -10.04
N LYS A 4 -18.97 12.97 -10.08
CA LYS A 4 -17.67 12.28 -10.07
C LYS A 4 -17.62 11.52 -8.74
N ASN A 5 -17.94 10.23 -8.79
CA ASN A 5 -17.71 9.36 -7.65
C ASN A 5 -16.20 9.32 -7.42
N ILE A 6 -15.76 10.03 -6.40
CA ILE A 6 -14.36 9.95 -5.94
C ILE A 6 -14.12 8.48 -5.57
N PRO A 7 -13.10 7.82 -6.12
CA PRO A 7 -12.84 6.42 -5.77
C PRO A 7 -12.61 6.30 -4.28
N ILE A 8 -13.34 5.40 -3.64
CA ILE A 8 -13.30 5.15 -2.18
C ILE A 8 -11.85 4.91 -1.72
N GLU A 9 -11.07 4.27 -2.56
CA GLU A 9 -9.66 4.00 -2.32
C GLU A 9 -8.84 5.29 -2.17
N PHE A 10 -9.05 6.28 -3.02
CA PHE A 10 -8.37 7.59 -2.91
C PHE A 10 -8.70 8.30 -1.60
N VAL A 11 -9.97 8.27 -1.21
CA VAL A 11 -10.42 8.83 0.08
C VAL A 11 -9.73 8.13 1.25
N TYR A 12 -9.69 6.79 1.22
CA TYR A 12 -8.99 6.01 2.23
C TYR A 12 -7.50 6.37 2.32
N GLN A 13 -6.80 6.44 1.18
CA GLN A 13 -5.38 6.79 1.13
C GLN A 13 -5.12 8.18 1.72
N LEU A 14 -5.97 9.16 1.40
CA LEU A 14 -5.85 10.52 1.94
C LEU A 14 -6.06 10.55 3.46
N PHE A 15 -7.11 9.88 3.96
CA PHE A 15 -7.35 9.78 5.40
C PHE A 15 -6.21 9.04 6.12
N ALA A 16 -5.71 7.95 5.55
CA ALA A 16 -4.60 7.20 6.11
C ALA A 16 -3.33 8.06 6.22
N LEU A 17 -3.04 8.91 5.21
CA LEU A 17 -1.94 9.87 5.26
C LEU A 17 -2.13 10.88 6.40
N ILE A 18 -3.30 11.49 6.50
CA ILE A 18 -3.58 12.48 7.56
C ILE A 18 -3.42 11.85 8.94
N ILE A 19 -3.95 10.65 9.14
CA ILE A 19 -3.82 9.90 10.41
C ILE A 19 -2.35 9.58 10.70
N ALA A 20 -1.59 9.13 9.71
CA ALA A 20 -0.17 8.85 9.86
C ALA A 20 0.61 10.10 10.28
N ILE A 21 0.35 11.25 9.63
CA ILE A 21 0.96 12.54 10.01
C ILE A 21 0.63 12.88 11.46
N ILE A 22 -0.63 12.85 11.85
CA ILE A 22 -1.07 13.21 13.21
C ILE A 22 -0.40 12.31 14.26
N ILE A 23 -0.43 10.99 14.05
CA ILE A 23 0.12 10.03 15.02
C ILE A 23 1.63 10.18 15.16
N VAL A 24 2.35 10.22 14.03
CA VAL A 24 3.81 10.32 14.03
C VAL A 24 4.24 11.66 14.59
N HIS A 25 3.63 12.77 14.14
CA HIS A 25 3.96 14.10 14.64
C HIS A 25 3.69 14.24 16.16
N ALA A 26 2.55 13.75 16.63
CA ALA A 26 2.23 13.74 18.05
C ALA A 26 3.28 12.96 18.86
N PHE A 27 3.70 11.80 18.37
CA PHE A 27 4.77 11.01 19.01
C PHE A 27 6.12 11.75 19.01
N TYR A 28 6.46 12.41 17.91
CA TYR A 28 7.70 13.19 17.82
C TYR A 28 7.72 14.38 18.79
N VAL A 29 6.62 15.13 18.87
CA VAL A 29 6.52 16.29 19.75
C VAL A 29 6.46 15.89 21.23
N SER A 30 5.77 14.79 21.56
CA SER A 30 5.56 14.38 22.95
C SER A 30 6.68 13.51 23.52
N VAL A 31 7.39 12.76 22.69
CA VAL A 31 8.39 11.77 23.15
C VAL A 31 9.77 12.02 22.57
N VAL A 32 9.91 12.03 21.23
CA VAL A 32 11.23 12.02 20.59
C VAL A 32 12.01 13.32 20.86
N ARG A 33 11.39 14.45 20.59
CA ARG A 33 12.06 15.76 20.74
C ARG A 33 12.39 16.14 22.17
N PRO A 34 11.51 15.92 23.15
CA PRO A 34 11.84 16.21 24.55
C PRO A 34 13.01 15.35 25.05
N ASN A 35 12.97 14.03 24.83
CA ASN A 35 14.08 13.15 25.24
C ASN A 35 15.42 13.51 24.52
N ALA A 36 15.34 13.87 23.26
CA ALA A 36 16.53 14.31 22.52
C ALA A 36 17.09 15.63 23.08
N ALA A 37 16.22 16.58 23.43
CA ALA A 37 16.62 17.87 24.01
C ALA A 37 17.28 17.70 25.37
N GLU A 38 16.74 16.86 26.24
CA GLU A 38 17.30 16.55 27.55
C GLU A 38 18.72 15.99 27.43
N ILE A 39 18.93 14.97 26.57
CA ILE A 39 20.23 14.35 26.33
C ILE A 39 21.22 15.36 25.74
N ILE A 40 20.81 16.23 24.84
CA ILE A 40 21.68 17.25 24.25
C ILE A 40 22.14 18.25 25.32
N VAL A 41 21.25 18.69 26.20
CA VAL A 41 21.58 19.59 27.31
C VAL A 41 22.58 18.93 28.24
N GLU A 42 22.33 17.69 28.67
CA GLU A 42 23.21 16.91 29.53
C GLU A 42 24.61 16.75 28.92
N GLN A 43 24.68 16.34 27.65
CA GLN A 43 25.96 16.18 26.93
C GLN A 43 26.74 17.49 26.76
N ASN A 44 26.05 18.62 26.57
CA ASN A 44 26.68 19.93 26.49
C ASN A 44 27.27 20.34 27.84
N LEU A 45 26.56 20.13 28.95
CA LEU A 45 27.07 20.38 30.30
C LEU A 45 28.32 19.54 30.62
N LEU A 46 28.29 18.26 30.25
CA LEU A 46 29.44 17.36 30.43
C LEU A 46 30.65 17.77 29.60
N ALA A 47 30.45 18.23 28.36
CA ALA A 47 31.50 18.74 27.50
C ALA A 47 32.11 20.04 28.00
N GLU A 48 31.33 20.92 28.65
CA GLU A 48 31.83 22.15 29.30
C GLU A 48 32.70 21.84 30.53
N GLN A 49 32.33 20.76 31.27
CA GLN A 49 33.07 20.36 32.48
C GLN A 49 34.34 19.55 32.18
N ASN A 50 34.34 18.80 31.07
CA ASN A 50 35.44 17.94 30.67
C ASN A 50 35.77 18.12 29.17
N PRO A 51 36.87 18.78 28.80
CA PRO A 51 37.26 19.01 27.38
C PRO A 51 37.51 17.71 26.60
N ASP A 52 37.85 16.61 27.30
CA ASP A 52 38.09 15.29 26.67
C ASP A 52 36.80 14.45 26.56
N TYR A 53 35.62 14.97 26.93
CA TYR A 53 34.36 14.24 26.87
C TYR A 53 33.93 13.93 25.45
N VAL A 54 33.78 12.65 25.15
CA VAL A 54 33.26 12.17 23.86
C VAL A 54 31.76 11.96 23.98
N ARG A 55 30.99 12.71 23.15
CA ARG A 55 29.51 12.60 23.14
C ARG A 55 29.05 11.19 22.81
N GLU A 56 28.20 10.63 23.62
CA GLU A 56 27.58 9.33 23.36
C GLU A 56 26.48 9.43 22.29
N ARG A 57 26.38 8.37 21.46
CA ARG A 57 25.34 8.32 20.43
C ARG A 57 24.04 7.86 21.07
N SER A 58 23.04 8.73 21.10
CA SER A 58 21.68 8.39 21.52
C SER A 58 20.75 8.22 20.31
N ILE A 59 19.91 7.20 20.37
CA ILE A 59 18.89 6.96 19.33
C ILE A 59 17.93 8.16 19.22
N TRP A 60 17.56 8.77 20.35
CA TRP A 60 16.67 9.93 20.37
C TRP A 60 17.25 11.12 19.61
N VAL A 61 18.54 11.38 19.80
CA VAL A 61 19.25 12.46 19.08
C VAL A 61 19.37 12.14 17.60
N LEU A 62 19.56 10.87 17.24
CA LEU A 62 19.69 10.44 15.85
C LEU A 62 18.37 10.57 15.07
N VAL A 63 17.23 10.28 15.70
CA VAL A 63 15.93 10.24 15.01
C VAL A 63 15.10 11.52 15.19
N LYS A 64 15.60 12.56 15.88
CA LYS A 64 14.83 13.76 16.23
C LYS A 64 14.47 14.66 15.05
N ASP A 65 15.16 14.53 13.94
CA ASP A 65 15.09 15.47 12.81
C ASP A 65 13.86 15.21 11.93
N PHE A 66 13.48 16.24 11.16
CA PHE A 66 12.26 16.21 10.33
C PHE A 66 12.33 15.19 9.20
N GLU A 67 13.51 14.85 8.71
CA GLU A 67 13.68 13.86 7.65
C GLU A 67 13.30 12.47 8.14
N GLN A 68 13.69 12.12 9.36
CA GLN A 68 13.32 10.83 9.96
C GLN A 68 11.83 10.79 10.27
N GLU A 69 11.25 11.88 10.77
CA GLU A 69 9.82 12.01 10.97
C GLU A 69 9.05 11.79 9.67
N ALA A 70 9.47 12.44 8.57
CA ALA A 70 8.87 12.28 7.26
C ALA A 70 8.98 10.84 6.74
N CYS A 71 10.12 10.17 6.94
CA CYS A 71 10.31 8.77 6.59
C CYS A 71 9.34 7.84 7.33
N PHE A 72 9.12 8.08 8.64
CA PHE A 72 8.14 7.30 9.42
C PHE A 72 6.71 7.54 8.96
N VAL A 73 6.34 8.79 8.64
CA VAL A 73 5.02 9.10 8.08
C VAL A 73 4.79 8.33 6.78
N LEU A 74 5.75 8.38 5.86
CA LEU A 74 5.68 7.68 4.58
C LEU A 74 5.63 6.17 4.76
N MET A 75 6.40 5.62 5.69
CA MET A 75 6.39 4.19 6.01
C MET A 75 5.01 3.73 6.51
N PHE A 76 4.43 4.43 7.49
CA PHE A 76 3.10 4.07 8.01
C PHE A 76 2.01 4.25 6.96
N TRP A 77 2.11 5.26 6.12
CA TRP A 77 1.20 5.46 5.01
C TRP A 77 1.28 4.31 3.99
N ALA A 78 2.49 3.90 3.59
CA ALA A 78 2.67 2.74 2.73
C ALA A 78 2.11 1.45 3.33
N LEU A 79 2.34 1.21 4.64
CA LEU A 79 1.79 0.07 5.36
C LEU A 79 0.26 0.08 5.38
N ALA A 80 -0.37 1.24 5.56
CA ALA A 80 -1.82 1.38 5.50
C ALA A 80 -2.38 1.05 4.11
N ILE A 81 -1.74 1.54 3.04
CA ILE A 81 -2.12 1.23 1.66
C ILE A 81 -1.97 -0.28 1.39
N MET A 82 -0.84 -0.88 1.77
CA MET A 82 -0.61 -2.32 1.62
C MET A 82 -1.61 -3.15 2.41
N GLY A 83 -1.93 -2.76 3.64
CA GLY A 83 -2.93 -3.41 4.47
C GLY A 83 -4.32 -3.42 3.82
N TYR A 84 -4.74 -2.28 3.27
CA TYR A 84 -5.99 -2.19 2.52
C TYR A 84 -6.01 -3.14 1.31
N LYS A 85 -4.95 -3.12 0.50
CA LYS A 85 -4.82 -4.01 -0.67
C LYS A 85 -4.80 -5.48 -0.27
N ALA A 86 -4.05 -5.83 0.78
CA ALA A 86 -3.99 -7.20 1.29
C ALA A 86 -5.38 -7.72 1.72
N THR A 87 -6.21 -6.88 2.35
CA THR A 87 -7.58 -7.28 2.72
C THR A 87 -8.46 -7.51 1.50
N THR A 88 -8.32 -6.71 0.44
CA THR A 88 -9.06 -6.85 -0.81
C THR A 88 -8.67 -8.15 -1.53
N VAL A 89 -7.37 -8.39 -1.69
CA VAL A 89 -6.84 -9.63 -2.32
C VAL A 89 -7.26 -10.87 -1.51
N SER A 90 -7.24 -10.78 -0.17
CA SER A 90 -7.66 -11.89 0.69
C SER A 90 -9.14 -12.24 0.52
N LYS A 91 -10.00 -11.24 0.28
CA LYS A 91 -11.42 -11.48 -0.01
C LYS A 91 -11.61 -12.17 -1.37
N GLU A 92 -10.86 -11.74 -2.39
CA GLU A 92 -10.89 -12.38 -3.71
C GLU A 92 -10.38 -13.83 -3.66
N ARG A 93 -9.28 -14.06 -2.92
CA ARG A 93 -8.72 -15.40 -2.74
C ARG A 93 -9.72 -16.37 -2.10
N LYS A 94 -10.46 -15.93 -1.07
CA LYS A 94 -11.49 -16.76 -0.44
C LYS A 94 -12.60 -17.18 -1.41
N LEU A 95 -12.86 -16.40 -2.45
CA LEU A 95 -13.87 -16.74 -3.44
C LEU A 95 -13.41 -17.86 -4.37
N LEU A 96 -12.10 -18.10 -4.51
CA LEU A 96 -11.56 -19.25 -5.25
C LEU A 96 -11.84 -20.60 -4.58
N GLU A 97 -12.13 -20.59 -3.27
CA GLU A 97 -12.47 -21.79 -2.51
C GLU A 97 -13.96 -22.16 -2.65
N VAL A 98 -14.76 -21.28 -3.25
CA VAL A 98 -16.20 -21.48 -3.45
C VAL A 98 -16.44 -21.99 -4.87
N ASP A 99 -17.10 -23.13 -5.00
CA ASP A 99 -17.52 -23.64 -6.30
C ASP A 99 -18.71 -22.82 -6.82
N LEU A 100 -18.42 -21.84 -7.69
CA LEU A 100 -19.43 -20.93 -8.26
C LEU A 100 -20.16 -21.52 -9.46
N VAL A 101 -19.60 -22.57 -10.07
CA VAL A 101 -20.17 -23.27 -11.23
C VAL A 101 -20.03 -24.78 -10.99
N PRO A 102 -20.89 -25.35 -10.13
CA PRO A 102 -20.83 -26.76 -9.79
C PRO A 102 -21.18 -27.60 -11.01
N VAL A 103 -20.19 -28.26 -11.59
CA VAL A 103 -20.34 -29.17 -12.73
C VAL A 103 -20.11 -30.59 -12.23
N PRO A 104 -21.12 -31.48 -12.26
CA PRO A 104 -20.94 -32.87 -11.88
C PRO A 104 -19.86 -33.56 -12.72
N GLU A 105 -19.11 -34.49 -12.13
CA GLU A 105 -18.08 -35.25 -12.83
C GLU A 105 -18.67 -35.95 -14.07
N GLY A 106 -17.97 -35.80 -15.21
CA GLY A 106 -18.40 -36.37 -16.49
C GLY A 106 -19.43 -35.56 -17.27
N MET A 107 -20.00 -34.49 -16.70
CA MET A 107 -20.90 -33.60 -17.42
C MET A 107 -20.09 -32.59 -18.26
N ARG A 108 -20.61 -32.27 -19.45
CA ARG A 108 -20.08 -31.20 -20.30
C ARG A 108 -21.04 -30.03 -20.30
N ILE A 109 -20.53 -28.83 -20.13
CA ILE A 109 -21.32 -27.61 -20.30
C ILE A 109 -21.57 -27.39 -21.78
N LEU A 110 -22.83 -27.40 -22.18
CA LEU A 110 -23.24 -27.05 -23.53
C LEU A 110 -23.50 -25.53 -23.64
N PRO A 111 -23.43 -24.95 -24.84
CA PRO A 111 -23.71 -23.51 -25.03
C PRO A 111 -25.11 -23.10 -24.53
N GLU A 112 -26.06 -24.00 -24.58
CA GLU A 112 -27.45 -23.82 -24.11
C GLU A 112 -27.52 -23.71 -22.58
N ASP A 113 -26.66 -24.42 -21.84
CA ASP A 113 -26.63 -24.47 -20.37
C ASP A 113 -25.99 -23.26 -19.74
N THR A 114 -25.24 -22.48 -20.51
CA THR A 114 -24.46 -21.34 -20.02
C THR A 114 -25.31 -20.31 -19.30
N ARG A 115 -26.59 -20.16 -19.67
CA ARG A 115 -27.52 -19.23 -19.02
C ARG A 115 -27.86 -19.64 -17.61
N GLU A 116 -27.98 -20.92 -17.33
CA GLU A 116 -28.27 -21.46 -16.02
C GLU A 116 -27.10 -21.23 -15.07
N PHE A 117 -25.89 -21.59 -15.49
CA PHE A 117 -24.66 -21.33 -14.73
C PHE A 117 -24.42 -19.83 -14.52
N ALA A 118 -24.68 -18.99 -15.53
CA ALA A 118 -24.57 -17.54 -15.39
C ALA A 118 -25.51 -16.96 -14.33
N ARG A 119 -26.74 -17.49 -14.19
CA ARG A 119 -27.68 -17.06 -13.16
C ARG A 119 -27.16 -17.32 -11.75
N GLN A 120 -26.49 -18.46 -11.53
CA GLN A 120 -25.90 -18.78 -10.23
C GLN A 120 -24.83 -17.76 -9.83
N VAL A 121 -23.96 -17.39 -10.75
CA VAL A 121 -22.95 -16.35 -10.51
C VAL A 121 -23.59 -14.96 -10.34
N GLN A 122 -24.64 -14.65 -11.10
CA GLN A 122 -25.40 -13.39 -10.98
C GLN A 122 -26.23 -13.29 -9.70
N ALA A 123 -26.52 -14.40 -9.03
CA ALA A 123 -27.21 -14.42 -7.74
C ALA A 123 -26.32 -13.97 -6.56
N LEU A 124 -25.01 -13.82 -6.78
CA LEU A 124 -24.10 -13.27 -5.77
C LEU A 124 -24.46 -11.82 -5.43
N PRO A 125 -24.14 -11.34 -4.22
CA PRO A 125 -24.22 -9.92 -3.87
C PRO A 125 -23.40 -9.05 -4.83
N GLU A 126 -23.82 -7.80 -5.07
CA GLU A 126 -23.18 -6.91 -6.05
C GLU A 126 -21.70 -6.70 -5.80
N ASP A 127 -21.27 -6.60 -4.54
CA ASP A 127 -19.87 -6.45 -4.13
C ASP A 127 -19.03 -7.66 -4.57
N ARG A 128 -19.57 -8.87 -4.46
CA ARG A 128 -18.90 -10.10 -4.91
C ARG A 128 -18.93 -10.27 -6.44
N GLN A 129 -20.01 -9.85 -7.10
CA GLN A 129 -20.08 -9.91 -8.57
C GLN A 129 -18.99 -9.06 -9.25
N ARG A 130 -18.50 -8.02 -8.59
CA ARG A 130 -17.44 -7.14 -9.10
C ARG A 130 -16.04 -7.74 -8.97
N MET A 131 -15.87 -8.83 -8.21
CA MET A 131 -14.59 -9.51 -8.04
C MET A 131 -14.14 -10.19 -9.33
N LEU A 132 -12.85 -10.49 -9.45
CA LEU A 132 -12.24 -11.03 -10.66
C LEU A 132 -12.87 -12.35 -11.09
N LEU A 133 -12.98 -13.33 -10.16
CA LEU A 133 -13.48 -14.67 -10.50
C LEU A 133 -14.91 -14.65 -11.07
N PRO A 134 -15.92 -14.04 -10.44
CA PRO A 134 -17.26 -13.95 -11.01
C PRO A 134 -17.31 -13.22 -12.34
N ARG A 135 -16.54 -12.14 -12.50
CA ARG A 135 -16.45 -11.41 -13.76
C ARG A 135 -15.87 -12.27 -14.88
N ALA A 136 -14.77 -12.98 -14.60
CA ALA A 136 -14.13 -13.88 -15.56
C ALA A 136 -15.07 -15.03 -15.95
N LEU A 137 -15.75 -15.65 -14.97
CA LEU A 137 -16.73 -16.72 -15.21
C LEU A 137 -17.92 -16.24 -16.04
N LEU A 138 -18.51 -15.10 -15.72
CA LEU A 138 -19.62 -14.53 -16.49
C LEU A 138 -19.21 -14.19 -17.92
N ASN A 139 -18.00 -13.66 -18.10
CA ASN A 139 -17.46 -13.41 -19.44
C ASN A 139 -17.24 -14.71 -20.21
N ALA A 140 -16.61 -15.70 -19.57
CA ALA A 140 -16.38 -17.01 -20.17
C ALA A 140 -17.66 -17.68 -20.64
N LEU A 141 -18.68 -17.73 -19.77
CA LEU A 141 -19.98 -18.32 -20.09
C LEU A 141 -20.69 -17.58 -21.24
N ARG A 142 -20.70 -16.24 -21.21
CA ARG A 142 -21.29 -15.43 -22.30
C ARG A 142 -20.53 -15.61 -23.61
N ARG A 143 -19.19 -15.64 -23.56
CA ARG A 143 -18.38 -15.84 -24.74
C ARG A 143 -18.62 -17.21 -25.34
N PHE A 144 -18.67 -18.26 -24.50
CA PHE A 144 -18.98 -19.62 -24.94
C PHE A 144 -20.37 -19.73 -25.59
N ALA A 145 -21.39 -19.11 -25.00
CA ALA A 145 -22.74 -19.06 -25.57
C ALA A 145 -22.77 -18.47 -26.98
N SER A 146 -21.93 -17.45 -27.23
CA SER A 146 -21.94 -16.71 -28.53
C SER A 146 -21.03 -17.35 -29.56
N THR A 147 -19.83 -17.81 -29.20
CA THR A 147 -18.82 -18.27 -30.16
C THR A 147 -18.77 -19.80 -30.30
N ARG A 148 -19.24 -20.54 -29.30
CA ARG A 148 -19.12 -22.01 -29.20
C ARG A 148 -17.68 -22.52 -29.32
N SER A 149 -16.71 -21.63 -29.11
CA SER A 149 -15.27 -21.87 -29.26
C SER A 149 -14.59 -21.80 -27.90
N ILE A 150 -14.02 -22.90 -27.45
CA ILE A 150 -13.25 -22.97 -26.19
C ILE A 150 -11.99 -22.11 -26.30
N GLN A 151 -11.40 -22.02 -27.49
CA GLN A 151 -10.22 -21.20 -27.72
C GLN A 151 -10.49 -19.72 -27.51
N ASP A 152 -11.62 -19.21 -28.01
CA ASP A 152 -12.06 -17.83 -27.81
C ASP A 152 -12.36 -17.53 -26.34
N VAL A 153 -12.93 -18.49 -25.62
CA VAL A 153 -13.18 -18.36 -24.18
C VAL A 153 -11.88 -18.27 -23.41
N SER A 154 -10.92 -19.16 -23.70
CA SER A 154 -9.61 -19.17 -23.06
C SER A 154 -8.86 -17.86 -23.30
N SER A 155 -8.78 -17.39 -24.55
CA SER A 155 -8.15 -16.13 -24.90
C SER A 155 -8.82 -14.93 -24.21
N SER A 156 -10.15 -14.86 -24.20
CA SER A 156 -10.88 -13.79 -23.55
C SER A 156 -10.69 -13.78 -22.03
N THR A 157 -10.65 -14.96 -21.41
CA THR A 157 -10.39 -15.08 -19.97
C THR A 157 -8.98 -14.66 -19.62
N HIS A 158 -7.99 -15.05 -20.42
CA HIS A 158 -6.60 -14.62 -20.27
C HIS A 158 -6.47 -13.11 -20.32
N THR A 159 -7.08 -12.46 -21.32
CA THR A 159 -7.07 -11.01 -21.46
C THR A 159 -7.67 -10.30 -20.24
N ILE A 160 -8.73 -10.84 -19.65
CA ILE A 160 -9.33 -10.27 -18.41
C ILE A 160 -8.35 -10.40 -17.25
N CYS A 161 -7.68 -11.54 -17.09
CA CYS A 161 -6.72 -11.74 -16.01
C CYS A 161 -5.47 -10.84 -16.20
N GLU A 162 -4.97 -10.69 -17.42
CA GLU A 162 -3.86 -9.79 -17.73
C GLU A 162 -4.22 -8.33 -17.42
N SER A 163 -5.37 -7.86 -17.89
CA SER A 163 -5.85 -6.49 -17.63
C SER A 163 -6.02 -6.23 -16.13
N GLU A 164 -6.43 -7.24 -15.37
CA GLU A 164 -6.55 -7.11 -13.91
C GLU A 164 -5.17 -7.08 -13.24
N ALA A 165 -4.21 -7.87 -13.72
CA ALA A 165 -2.83 -7.82 -13.23
C ALA A 165 -2.18 -6.47 -13.49
N GLU A 166 -2.33 -5.90 -14.70
CA GLU A 166 -1.85 -4.56 -15.04
C GLU A 166 -2.49 -3.47 -14.17
N ARG A 167 -3.78 -3.61 -13.88
CA ARG A 167 -4.50 -2.70 -12.98
C ARG A 167 -3.91 -2.74 -11.57
N LEU A 168 -3.68 -3.93 -11.02
CA LEU A 168 -3.07 -4.11 -9.70
C LEU A 168 -1.65 -3.55 -9.65
N GLU A 169 -0.84 -3.75 -10.69
CA GLU A 169 0.49 -3.15 -10.79
C GLU A 169 0.44 -1.62 -10.81
N SER A 170 -0.49 -1.05 -11.55
CA SER A 170 -0.72 0.40 -11.58
C SER A 170 -1.14 0.95 -10.20
N GLU A 171 -2.01 0.22 -9.49
CA GLU A 171 -2.44 0.57 -8.15
C GLU A 171 -1.31 0.52 -7.10
N LEU A 172 -0.29 -0.30 -7.33
CA LEU A 172 0.92 -0.36 -6.49
C LEU A 172 1.95 0.73 -6.82
N ALA A 173 1.74 1.53 -7.86
CA ALA A 173 2.67 2.58 -8.26
C ALA A 173 2.92 3.59 -7.14
N MET A 174 1.91 3.94 -6.34
CA MET A 174 2.06 4.85 -5.20
C MET A 174 3.04 4.30 -4.15
N ILE A 175 2.97 3.02 -3.83
CA ILE A 175 3.92 2.37 -2.90
C ILE A 175 5.34 2.42 -3.47
N ARG A 176 5.49 2.22 -4.78
CA ARG A 176 6.80 2.33 -5.45
C ARG A 176 7.39 3.73 -5.33
N TYR A 177 6.58 4.78 -5.52
CA TYR A 177 7.01 6.17 -5.31
C TYR A 177 7.42 6.44 -3.86
N ILE A 178 6.65 5.97 -2.89
CA ILE A 178 7.00 6.09 -1.47
C ILE A 178 8.32 5.37 -1.17
N SER A 179 8.52 4.17 -1.72
CA SER A 179 9.76 3.40 -1.56
C SER A 179 11.01 4.11 -2.09
N TRP A 180 10.86 4.96 -3.11
CA TRP A 180 11.92 5.82 -3.61
C TRP A 180 12.07 7.13 -2.81
N ALA A 181 10.97 7.66 -2.30
CA ALA A 181 10.98 8.91 -1.53
C ALA A 181 11.71 8.75 -0.19
N ILE A 182 11.54 7.63 0.50
CA ILE A 182 12.16 7.38 1.81
C ILE A 182 13.70 7.47 1.76
N PRO A 183 14.42 6.73 0.88
CA PRO A 183 15.87 6.86 0.75
C PRO A 183 16.30 8.27 0.30
N SER A 184 15.51 8.91 -0.56
CA SER A 184 15.83 10.26 -1.05
C SER A 184 15.79 11.29 0.07
N ILE A 185 14.78 11.23 0.94
CA ILE A 185 14.67 12.10 2.12
C ILE A 185 15.79 11.78 3.11
N GLY A 186 16.10 10.50 3.34
CA GLY A 186 17.24 10.10 4.18
C GLY A 186 18.58 10.63 3.67
N PHE A 187 18.78 10.67 2.35
CA PHE A 187 19.97 11.26 1.75
C PHE A 187 20.06 12.77 2.02
N ILE A 188 18.95 13.51 1.91
CA ILE A 188 18.90 14.94 2.24
C ILE A 188 19.32 15.17 3.71
N GLY A 189 18.82 14.35 4.63
CA GLY A 189 19.21 14.39 6.04
C GLY A 189 20.72 14.16 6.25
N THR A 190 21.31 13.23 5.51
CA THR A 190 22.74 12.96 5.57
C THR A 190 23.56 14.16 5.09
N VAL A 191 23.18 14.76 3.96
CA VAL A 191 23.86 15.96 3.42
C VAL A 191 23.76 17.14 4.39
N ARG A 192 22.58 17.35 4.99
CA ARG A 192 22.38 18.39 6.01
C ARG A 192 23.27 18.13 7.22
N GLY A 193 23.32 16.91 7.74
CA GLY A 193 24.12 16.57 8.90
C GLY A 193 25.63 16.77 8.66
N ILE A 194 26.13 16.44 7.46
CA ILE A 194 27.52 16.72 7.07
C ILE A 194 27.76 18.24 7.00
N GLY A 195 26.82 18.99 6.42
CA GLY A 195 26.93 20.46 6.34
C GLY A 195 26.99 21.13 7.70
N GLU A 196 26.16 20.70 8.65
CA GLU A 196 26.15 21.17 10.04
C GLU A 196 27.49 20.85 10.76
N ALA A 197 28.01 19.62 10.57
CA ALA A 197 29.28 19.21 11.15
C ALA A 197 30.45 20.03 10.63
N LEU A 198 30.52 20.32 9.32
CA LEU A 198 31.54 21.18 8.72
C LEU A 198 31.43 22.62 9.21
N ALA A 199 30.22 23.16 9.33
CA ALA A 199 30.01 24.52 9.82
C ALA A 199 30.40 24.69 11.31
N GLN A 200 30.39 23.61 12.09
CA GLN A 200 30.89 23.61 13.48
C GLN A 200 32.42 23.51 13.53
N ALA A 201 33.04 22.73 12.65
CA ALA A 201 34.47 22.58 12.58
C ALA A 201 35.21 23.90 12.18
N ASP A 202 34.53 24.76 11.42
CA ASP A 202 35.08 26.06 11.01
C ASP A 202 35.04 27.13 12.13
N LYS A 203 34.38 26.83 13.25
CA LYS A 203 34.27 27.72 14.42
C LYS A 203 35.15 27.29 15.61
N ALA A 204 35.82 26.15 15.49
CA ALA A 204 36.70 25.58 16.49
C ALA A 204 38.19 25.95 16.18
#